data_bab561e547b2dcc2e1ebb1dea9fe6d6a
#
_entry.id   bab561e547b2dcc2e1ebb1dea9fe6d6a
#
_cell.length_a   1.000
_cell.length_b   1.000
_cell.length_c   1.000
_cell.angle_alpha   90.00
_cell.angle_beta   90.00
_cell.angle_gamma   90.00
#
_symmetry.space_group_name_H-M   'P 1'
#
loop_
_entity.id
_entity.type
_entity.pdbx_description
1 polymer ?
#
loop_
_entity_poly.entity_id
_entity_poly.type
_entity_poly.pdbx_seq_one_letter_code
_entity_poly.pdbx_strand_id
1 'polypeptide(L)'
;MHGSKGLLSAGNVHETTVQFAGEKGISADPVQNFFLDRYAAAYRFEIESFIDAIVKGTKPKPDGTDGLKAQMMADAATKSRETGKPVKIG
;
A
#
# COMPACT_ATOMS: atom_id res chain seq x y z
N MET A 1 -7.80 -8.55 0.64
CA MET A 1 -7.08 -9.74 1.13
C MET A 1 -8.04 -10.56 1.99
N HIS A 2 -8.24 -11.83 1.65
CA HIS A 2 -9.19 -12.72 2.32
C HIS A 2 -8.40 -13.78 3.11
N GLY A 3 -8.73 -13.97 4.36
CA GLY A 3 -8.11 -14.99 5.21
C GLY A 3 -9.15 -15.73 6.03
N SER A 4 -8.77 -16.85 6.67
CA SER A 4 -9.67 -17.68 7.49
C SER A 4 -10.27 -16.95 8.69
N LYS A 5 -9.68 -15.83 9.10
CA LYS A 5 -10.13 -15.04 10.26
C LYS A 5 -10.75 -13.69 9.89
N GLY A 6 -10.86 -13.38 8.61
CA GLY A 6 -11.48 -12.12 8.19
C GLY A 6 -11.03 -11.62 6.82
N LEU A 7 -11.55 -10.46 6.47
CA LEU A 7 -11.26 -9.73 5.25
C LEU A 7 -10.56 -8.41 5.59
N LEU A 8 -9.41 -8.17 4.97
CA LEU A 8 -8.77 -6.86 4.95
C LEU A 8 -9.01 -6.22 3.59
N SER A 9 -9.61 -5.06 3.58
CA SER A 9 -9.82 -4.25 2.38
C SER A 9 -9.39 -2.80 2.62
N ALA A 10 -8.96 -2.13 1.58
CA ALA A 10 -8.69 -0.70 1.57
C ALA A 10 -9.51 -0.05 0.46
N GLY A 11 -10.18 1.04 0.77
CA GLY A 11 -10.87 1.87 -0.21
C GLY A 11 -9.90 2.68 -1.04
N ASN A 12 -10.40 3.26 -2.10
CA ASN A 12 -9.61 4.19 -2.90
C ASN A 12 -9.65 5.60 -2.27
N VAL A 13 -8.66 6.43 -2.60
CA VAL A 13 -8.61 7.83 -2.16
C VAL A 13 -9.26 8.67 -3.25
N HIS A 14 -10.35 9.36 -2.90
CA HIS A 14 -11.04 10.32 -3.77
C HIS A 14 -10.54 11.74 -3.46
N GLU A 15 -10.82 12.68 -4.36
CA GLU A 15 -10.48 14.10 -4.14
C GLU A 15 -11.21 14.68 -2.93
N THR A 16 -12.47 14.29 -2.76
CA THR A 16 -13.26 14.59 -1.56
C THR A 16 -14.01 13.35 -1.06
N THR A 17 -14.66 13.46 0.09
CA THR A 17 -15.55 12.42 0.62
C THR A 17 -17.01 12.61 0.20
N VAL A 18 -17.28 13.58 -0.67
CA VAL A 18 -18.64 13.89 -1.13
C VAL A 18 -19.18 12.77 -2.02
N GLN A 19 -20.39 12.35 -1.72
CA GLN A 19 -21.15 11.40 -2.53
C GLN A 19 -22.53 11.97 -2.80
N PHE A 20 -23.00 11.80 -4.03
CA PHE A 20 -24.35 12.13 -4.45
C PHE A 20 -25.15 10.86 -4.67
N ALA A 21 -26.24 10.69 -3.93
CA ALA A 21 -27.21 9.62 -4.13
C ALA A 21 -28.44 10.14 -4.87
N GLY A 22 -28.71 9.63 -6.05
CA GLY A 22 -29.84 10.02 -6.91
C GLY A 22 -30.49 8.83 -7.57
N GLU A 23 -31.42 9.07 -8.48
CA GLU A 23 -32.19 8.02 -9.18
C GLU A 23 -31.31 7.03 -9.96
N LYS A 24 -30.09 7.46 -10.38
CA LYS A 24 -29.13 6.63 -11.12
C LYS A 24 -28.14 5.88 -10.22
N GLY A 25 -28.33 5.95 -8.90
CA GLY A 25 -27.44 5.35 -7.91
C GLY A 25 -26.55 6.37 -7.22
N ILE A 26 -25.41 5.92 -6.72
CA ILE A 26 -24.44 6.75 -6.00
C ILE A 26 -23.28 7.12 -6.95
N SER A 27 -22.95 8.40 -6.99
CA SER A 27 -21.75 8.93 -7.64
C SER A 27 -20.84 9.60 -6.60
N ALA A 28 -19.57 9.57 -6.83
CA ALA A 28 -18.53 10.20 -5.98
C ALA A 28 -17.53 10.94 -6.86
N ASP A 29 -16.73 11.82 -6.25
CA ASP A 29 -15.65 12.47 -6.96
C ASP A 29 -14.64 11.44 -7.51
N PRO A 30 -13.89 11.80 -8.56
CA PRO A 30 -12.87 10.95 -9.12
C PRO A 30 -11.84 10.52 -8.07
N VAL A 31 -11.23 9.38 -8.27
CA VAL A 31 -10.10 8.94 -7.44
C VAL A 31 -8.87 9.79 -7.76
N GLN A 32 -8.07 10.08 -6.75
CA GLN A 32 -6.77 10.69 -6.95
C GLN A 32 -5.90 9.76 -7.79
N ASN A 33 -5.62 10.16 -9.01
CA ASN A 33 -4.93 9.33 -10.00
C ASN A 33 -3.45 9.64 -10.08
N PHE A 34 -3.07 10.90 -9.83
CA PHE A 34 -1.67 11.32 -9.89
C PHE A 34 -0.94 10.91 -8.60
N PHE A 35 0.20 10.27 -8.74
CA PHE A 35 0.89 9.65 -7.60
C PHE A 35 1.39 10.65 -6.56
N LEU A 36 1.76 11.88 -6.96
CA LEU A 36 2.18 12.90 -6.01
C LEU A 36 1.05 13.33 -5.07
N ASP A 37 -0.17 13.46 -5.61
CA ASP A 37 -1.34 13.81 -4.79
C ASP A 37 -1.75 12.63 -3.92
N ARG A 38 -1.86 11.45 -4.53
CA ARG A 38 -2.29 10.22 -3.86
C ARG A 38 -1.38 9.80 -2.73
N TYR A 39 -0.07 9.98 -2.87
CA TYR A 39 0.94 9.52 -1.91
C TYR A 39 1.63 10.66 -1.17
N ALA A 40 1.14 11.90 -1.27
CA ALA A 40 1.73 13.05 -0.58
C ALA A 40 1.95 12.81 0.92
N ALA A 41 0.95 12.24 1.60
CA ALA A 41 1.06 11.90 3.02
C ALA A 41 2.12 10.80 3.26
N ALA A 42 2.22 9.80 2.39
CA ALA A 42 3.19 8.73 2.51
C ALA A 42 4.62 9.24 2.41
N TYR A 43 4.91 10.11 1.43
CA TYR A 43 6.24 10.73 1.30
C TYR A 43 6.61 11.57 2.51
N ARG A 44 5.66 12.34 3.06
CA ARG A 44 5.91 13.11 4.27
C ARG A 44 6.20 12.20 5.46
N PHE A 45 5.38 11.18 5.70
CA PHE A 45 5.57 10.24 6.79
C PHE A 45 6.88 9.45 6.69
N GLU A 46 7.33 9.14 5.49
CA GLU A 46 8.64 8.51 5.25
C GLU A 46 9.77 9.37 5.82
N ILE A 47 9.81 10.66 5.45
CA ILE A 47 10.84 11.59 5.93
C ILE A 47 10.71 11.84 7.44
N GLU A 48 9.50 12.07 7.95
CA GLU A 48 9.25 12.27 9.37
C GLU A 48 9.73 11.06 10.20
N SER A 49 9.41 9.83 9.75
CA SER A 49 9.82 8.59 10.39
C SER A 49 11.35 8.42 10.40
N PHE A 50 12.01 8.80 9.30
CA PHE A 50 13.46 8.73 9.20
C PHE A 50 14.15 9.73 10.15
N ILE A 51 13.68 10.98 10.18
CA ILE A 51 14.18 12.01 11.09
C ILE A 51 13.97 11.59 12.55
N ASP A 52 12.80 11.06 12.88
CA ASP A 52 12.47 10.54 14.20
C ASP A 52 13.42 9.42 14.64
N ALA A 53 13.75 8.51 13.72
CA ALA A 53 14.70 7.43 14.00
C ALA A 53 16.10 7.97 14.33
N ILE A 54 16.57 9.00 13.60
CA ILE A 54 17.85 9.66 13.87
C ILE A 54 17.84 10.33 15.25
N VAL A 55 16.80 11.12 15.54
CA VAL A 55 16.70 11.85 16.81
C VAL A 55 16.61 10.91 18.01
N LYS A 56 15.90 9.79 17.87
CA LYS A 56 15.72 8.78 18.93
C LYS A 56 16.85 7.75 18.99
N GLY A 57 17.80 7.76 18.05
CA GLY A 57 18.86 6.75 17.95
C GLY A 57 18.32 5.34 17.70
N THR A 58 17.17 5.20 17.05
CA THR A 58 16.55 3.93 16.72
C THR A 58 16.81 3.54 15.27
N LYS A 59 16.59 2.28 14.93
CA LYS A 59 16.64 1.84 13.53
C LYS A 59 15.44 2.42 12.76
N PRO A 60 15.65 2.91 11.53
CA PRO A 60 14.55 3.34 10.67
C PRO A 60 13.63 2.15 10.34
N LYS A 61 12.34 2.43 10.13
CA LYS A 61 11.33 1.47 9.69
C LYS A 61 10.47 2.12 8.58
N PRO A 62 10.30 1.47 7.43
CA PRO A 62 10.93 0.19 7.03
C PRO A 62 12.44 0.29 6.85
N ASP A 63 13.15 -0.82 6.98
CA ASP A 63 14.60 -0.93 6.74
C ASP A 63 14.91 -1.76 5.47
N GLY A 64 16.22 -1.95 5.20
CA GLY A 64 16.64 -2.73 4.03
C GLY A 64 16.17 -4.19 4.05
N THR A 65 15.92 -4.77 5.22
CA THR A 65 15.36 -6.13 5.34
C THR A 65 13.91 -6.18 4.86
N ASP A 66 13.15 -5.13 5.14
CA ASP A 66 11.76 -5.03 4.69
C ASP A 66 11.71 -4.87 3.16
N GLY A 67 12.62 -4.07 2.59
CA GLY A 67 12.79 -3.94 1.14
C GLY A 67 13.17 -5.26 0.49
N LEU A 68 14.11 -6.02 1.07
CA LEU A 68 14.50 -7.34 0.59
C LEU A 68 13.30 -8.31 0.58
N LYS A 69 12.50 -8.33 1.64
CA LYS A 69 11.29 -9.17 1.71
C LYS A 69 10.28 -8.82 0.63
N ALA A 70 10.10 -7.54 0.34
CA ALA A 70 9.22 -7.09 -0.74
C ALA A 70 9.72 -7.59 -2.10
N GLN A 71 11.03 -7.51 -2.36
CA GLN A 71 11.63 -8.05 -3.59
C GLN A 71 11.45 -9.58 -3.68
N MET A 72 11.71 -10.32 -2.61
CA MET A 72 11.50 -11.77 -2.57
C MET A 72 10.06 -12.17 -2.88
N MET A 73 9.08 -11.38 -2.43
CA MET A 73 7.67 -11.59 -2.77
C MET A 73 7.41 -11.39 -4.27
N ALA A 74 7.97 -10.35 -4.86
CA ALA A 74 7.85 -10.06 -6.29
C ALA A 74 8.47 -11.18 -7.15
N ASP A 75 9.66 -11.65 -6.78
CA ASP A 75 10.35 -12.75 -7.47
C ASP A 75 9.57 -14.06 -7.36
N ALA A 76 9.04 -14.37 -6.17
CA ALA A 76 8.20 -15.55 -5.95
C ALA A 76 6.90 -15.48 -6.76
N ALA A 77 6.26 -14.31 -6.87
CA ALA A 77 5.07 -14.10 -7.68
C ALA A 77 5.37 -14.32 -9.17
N THR A 78 6.48 -13.80 -9.67
CA THR A 78 6.94 -14.01 -11.03
C THR A 78 7.16 -15.49 -11.34
N LYS A 79 7.88 -16.18 -10.46
CA LYS A 79 8.12 -17.62 -10.59
C LYS A 79 6.83 -18.45 -10.51
N SER A 80 5.89 -18.07 -9.65
CA SER A 80 4.59 -18.71 -9.54
C SER A 80 3.79 -18.57 -10.84
N ARG A 81 3.80 -17.38 -11.44
CA ARG A 81 3.17 -17.13 -12.74
C ARG A 81 3.79 -18.00 -13.86
N GLU A 82 5.11 -18.10 -13.91
CA GLU A 82 5.82 -18.86 -14.95
C GLU A 82 5.61 -20.37 -14.81
N THR A 83 5.55 -20.88 -13.60
CA THR A 83 5.45 -22.32 -13.34
C THR A 83 4.02 -22.81 -13.16
N GLY A 84 3.05 -21.90 -12.96
CA GLY A 84 1.67 -22.23 -12.59
C GLY A 84 1.53 -22.91 -11.20
N LYS A 85 2.56 -22.81 -10.35
CA LYS A 85 2.61 -23.48 -9.03
C LYS A 85 2.83 -22.50 -7.89
N PRO A 86 2.34 -22.80 -6.67
CA PRO A 86 2.69 -22.04 -5.49
C PRO A 86 4.21 -22.03 -5.26
N VAL A 87 4.77 -20.89 -4.90
CA VAL A 87 6.18 -20.71 -4.56
C VAL A 87 6.29 -20.29 -3.10
N LYS A 88 7.10 -21.01 -2.33
CA LYS A 88 7.39 -20.66 -0.92
C LYS A 88 8.33 -19.46 -0.90
N ILE A 89 7.97 -18.45 -0.12
CA ILE A 89 8.80 -17.30 0.19
C ILE A 89 9.61 -17.67 1.43
N GLY A 90 10.91 -17.76 1.30
CA GLY A 90 11.81 -18.21 2.38
C GLY A 90 12.64 -17.10 2.91
#